data_39ef584ceca579c5de3d1680fe652dc0
#
_entry.id   39ef584ceca579c5de3d1680fe652dc0
#
_cell.length_a   1.000
_cell.length_b   1.000
_cell.length_c   1.000
_cell.angle_alpha   90.00
_cell.angle_beta   90.00
_cell.angle_gamma   90.00
#
_symmetry.space_group_name_H-M   'P 1'
#
loop_
_entity.id
_entity.type
_entity.pdbx_description
1 polymer ?
#
loop_
_entity_poly.entity_id
_entity_poly.type
_entity_poly.pdbx_seq_one_letter_code
_entity_poly.pdbx_strand_id
1 'polypeptide(L)'
;MSTKYVLALDQGTTSSRAILFDNEQNIIAVQQREFEQIYPQQGWVEHNPMEIWSTQYGVMNEVVAQSGVDVHDIAAIGITNQRETTILWEKATGRPIYNAIVWQCRRTAPLVDELVQQPGMTEYIRENTGLMPDAYFSATKIKWILDNVPGARERAEAGEILFGTVDTWLVWKLTGGKVHVTDRTNASRTMLYNIRTLDWDDTLLKALDIPRCILPRVADSSEVYGTTDLCGVQVPVAGIAGDQQAALFGQGCFAKGEAKNTYGTGCFLLMNTGDTICRSQNGLISTIGISLNGKVEYALEGRVFVGGAVIQWVRDGLRMIQESRDAEYYAQKVPDNGGIYIVPAFTGLGAPYWDMYARGAIVGITRGTTQNHIIRAAEESIAYQSADLVAAMEKDTGVPITSLKVDGGASRDQFLMQFQADILNKDVLRPAIRETTALGAAYLAGLATGVWKDRDEIRSLWHCNMTFTPAMPEAERARLLSGWHKAVGRSSDWAEH
;
A
#
# COMPACT_ATOMS: atom_id res chain seq x y z
N MET A 1 26.92 -11.88 20.79
CA MET A 1 26.87 -10.54 20.12
C MET A 1 25.94 -9.69 20.96
N SER A 2 26.19 -8.38 21.12
CA SER A 2 25.21 -7.50 21.78
C SER A 2 23.93 -7.46 20.93
N THR A 3 22.77 -7.42 21.58
CA THR A 3 21.50 -7.23 20.90
C THR A 3 21.53 -5.91 20.15
N LYS A 4 21.16 -5.91 18.87
CA LYS A 4 21.00 -4.70 18.06
C LYS A 4 19.53 -4.48 17.76
N TYR A 5 19.17 -3.23 17.69
CA TYR A 5 17.79 -2.81 17.45
C TYR A 5 17.67 -2.04 16.15
N VAL A 6 16.52 -2.13 15.52
CA VAL A 6 16.18 -1.34 14.33
C VAL A 6 14.85 -0.64 14.58
N LEU A 7 14.83 0.65 14.34
CA LEU A 7 13.63 1.48 14.48
C LEU A 7 12.94 1.63 13.13
N ALA A 8 11.70 1.20 13.05
CA ALA A 8 10.85 1.40 11.89
C ALA A 8 9.90 2.58 12.09
N LEU A 9 9.87 3.49 11.13
CA LEU A 9 8.91 4.58 11.02
C LEU A 9 7.89 4.22 9.94
N ASP A 10 6.64 4.07 10.34
CA ASP A 10 5.52 3.71 9.45
C ASP A 10 4.56 4.91 9.38
N GLN A 11 4.66 5.66 8.28
CA GLN A 11 3.82 6.82 8.03
C GLN A 11 2.59 6.41 7.21
N GLY A 12 1.56 6.00 7.90
CA GLY A 12 0.28 5.64 7.28
C GLY A 12 -0.53 6.86 6.80
N THR A 13 -1.70 6.59 6.24
CA THR A 13 -2.61 7.65 5.75
C THR A 13 -3.27 8.42 6.90
N THR A 14 -3.55 7.76 8.02
CA THR A 14 -4.30 8.37 9.13
C THR A 14 -3.49 8.51 10.41
N SER A 15 -2.31 7.89 10.48
CA SER A 15 -1.49 7.89 11.68
C SER A 15 -0.01 7.71 11.36
N SER A 16 0.82 8.26 12.23
CA SER A 16 2.26 8.04 12.30
C SER A 16 2.54 6.98 13.35
N ARG A 17 3.39 6.03 13.04
CA ARG A 17 3.74 4.94 13.93
C ARG A 17 5.27 4.75 13.99
N ALA A 18 5.78 4.36 15.13
CA ALA A 18 7.16 3.93 15.31
C ALA A 18 7.19 2.61 16.07
N ILE A 19 7.99 1.67 15.57
CA ILE A 19 8.16 0.34 16.16
C ILE A 19 9.64 0.03 16.29
N LEU A 20 10.06 -0.35 17.49
CA LEU A 20 11.42 -0.81 17.74
C LEU A 20 11.45 -2.33 17.74
N PHE A 21 12.29 -2.91 16.87
CA PHE A 21 12.52 -4.34 16.75
C PHE A 21 13.93 -4.70 17.23
N ASP A 22 14.10 -5.88 17.82
CA ASP A 22 15.42 -6.48 18.00
C ASP A 22 15.84 -7.30 16.75
N ASN A 23 17.05 -7.85 16.78
CA ASN A 23 17.57 -8.67 15.69
C ASN A 23 16.89 -10.05 15.55
N GLU A 24 16.07 -10.46 16.52
CA GLU A 24 15.19 -11.62 16.44
C GLU A 24 13.77 -11.28 15.99
N GLN A 25 13.58 -10.01 15.54
CA GLN A 25 12.31 -9.41 15.10
C GLN A 25 11.23 -9.27 16.20
N ASN A 26 11.58 -9.41 17.47
CA ASN A 26 10.63 -9.15 18.53
C ASN A 26 10.29 -7.65 18.57
N ILE A 27 9.03 -7.33 18.79
CA ILE A 27 8.57 -5.98 19.01
C ILE A 27 8.89 -5.58 20.44
N ILE A 28 9.79 -4.62 20.63
CA ILE A 28 10.23 -4.13 21.93
C ILE A 28 9.31 -3.02 22.44
N ALA A 29 8.95 -2.09 21.54
CA ALA A 29 8.05 -0.98 21.86
C ALA A 29 7.32 -0.51 20.59
N VAL A 30 6.12 0.05 20.79
CA VAL A 30 5.28 0.61 19.72
C VAL A 30 4.69 1.94 20.21
N GLN A 31 4.76 2.96 19.36
CA GLN A 31 4.04 4.21 19.56
C GLN A 31 3.29 4.59 18.27
N GLN A 32 2.09 5.13 18.45
CA GLN A 32 1.25 5.56 17.33
C GLN A 32 0.51 6.84 17.71
N ARG A 33 0.36 7.74 16.73
CA ARG A 33 -0.40 8.97 16.87
C ARG A 33 -1.16 9.27 15.58
N GLU A 34 -2.45 9.51 15.70
CA GLU A 34 -3.27 10.00 14.60
C GLU A 34 -2.95 11.47 14.29
N PHE A 35 -3.26 11.91 13.07
CA PHE A 35 -3.14 13.29 12.64
C PHE A 35 -4.36 13.71 11.80
N GLU A 36 -4.54 15.01 11.64
CA GLU A 36 -5.73 15.58 11.02
C GLU A 36 -5.84 15.21 9.54
N GLN A 37 -7.06 14.83 9.14
CA GLN A 37 -7.44 14.63 7.75
C GLN A 37 -8.20 15.87 7.27
N ILE A 38 -7.72 16.53 6.20
CA ILE A 38 -8.25 17.80 5.72
C ILE A 38 -9.05 17.54 4.45
N TYR A 39 -10.32 17.97 4.42
CA TYR A 39 -11.24 17.80 3.30
C TYR A 39 -11.74 19.18 2.82
N PRO A 40 -10.96 19.93 2.01
CA PRO A 40 -11.31 21.30 1.62
C PRO A 40 -12.56 21.39 0.75
N GLN A 41 -12.79 20.37 -0.10
CA GLN A 41 -13.91 20.27 -1.02
C GLN A 41 -14.26 18.78 -1.22
N GLN A 42 -15.41 18.52 -1.84
CA GLN A 42 -15.81 17.16 -2.19
C GLN A 42 -14.76 16.49 -3.09
N GLY A 43 -14.29 15.31 -2.69
CA GLY A 43 -13.26 14.56 -3.41
C GLY A 43 -11.83 15.09 -3.25
N TRP A 44 -11.61 16.14 -2.45
CA TRP A 44 -10.30 16.65 -2.10
C TRP A 44 -9.85 16.10 -0.75
N VAL A 45 -8.59 15.65 -0.69
CA VAL A 45 -7.98 15.12 0.54
C VAL A 45 -6.58 15.70 0.66
N GLU A 46 -6.30 16.29 1.82
CA GLU A 46 -5.02 16.90 2.13
C GLU A 46 -4.53 16.50 3.52
N HIS A 47 -3.22 16.56 3.71
CA HIS A 47 -2.58 16.51 5.02
C HIS A 47 -1.68 17.72 5.22
N ASN A 48 -1.48 18.12 6.48
CA ASN A 48 -0.47 19.09 6.83
C ASN A 48 0.91 18.41 6.89
N PRO A 49 1.88 18.75 6.02
CA PRO A 49 3.19 18.10 6.04
C PRO A 49 3.96 18.30 7.35
N MET A 50 3.73 19.42 8.03
CA MET A 50 4.36 19.69 9.32
C MET A 50 3.78 18.84 10.43
N GLU A 51 2.49 18.48 10.34
CA GLU A 51 1.86 17.57 11.29
C GLU A 51 2.32 16.13 11.06
N ILE A 52 2.44 15.69 9.79
CA ILE A 52 3.09 14.42 9.43
C ILE A 52 4.48 14.35 10.09
N TRP A 53 5.30 15.40 9.93
CA TRP A 53 6.62 15.44 10.53
C TRP A 53 6.57 15.42 12.06
N SER A 54 5.79 16.30 12.69
CA SER A 54 5.76 16.44 14.14
C SER A 54 5.24 15.19 14.85
N THR A 55 4.22 14.54 14.28
CA THR A 55 3.68 13.30 14.82
C THR A 55 4.66 12.13 14.66
N GLN A 56 5.29 12.00 13.47
CA GLN A 56 6.29 10.95 13.24
C GLN A 56 7.54 11.14 14.12
N TYR A 57 8.03 12.36 14.23
CA TYR A 57 9.15 12.68 15.11
C TYR A 57 8.79 12.45 16.59
N GLY A 58 7.57 12.79 17.00
CA GLY A 58 7.07 12.55 18.35
C GLY A 58 7.06 11.07 18.70
N VAL A 59 6.40 10.22 17.90
CA VAL A 59 6.33 8.78 18.16
C VAL A 59 7.69 8.08 18.06
N MET A 60 8.59 8.60 17.21
CA MET A 60 9.98 8.12 17.13
C MET A 60 10.71 8.31 18.46
N ASN A 61 10.65 9.49 19.06
CA ASN A 61 11.31 9.76 20.34
C ASN A 61 10.60 9.05 21.51
N GLU A 62 9.27 8.99 21.50
CA GLU A 62 8.48 8.30 22.51
C GLU A 62 8.77 6.81 22.58
N VAL A 63 8.86 6.12 21.43
CA VAL A 63 9.14 4.68 21.39
C VAL A 63 10.54 4.37 21.95
N VAL A 64 11.52 5.21 21.67
CA VAL A 64 12.87 5.05 22.19
C VAL A 64 12.88 5.26 23.71
N ALA A 65 12.27 6.36 24.19
CA ALA A 65 12.20 6.67 25.61
C ALA A 65 11.49 5.58 26.44
N GLN A 66 10.44 4.97 25.87
CA GLN A 66 9.66 3.93 26.57
C GLN A 66 10.27 2.55 26.48
N SER A 67 11.10 2.27 25.46
CA SER A 67 11.70 0.96 25.26
C SER A 67 12.70 0.55 26.35
N GLY A 68 13.32 1.54 27.01
CA GLY A 68 14.42 1.33 27.94
C GLY A 68 15.73 0.86 27.27
N VAL A 69 15.80 0.89 25.94
CA VAL A 69 16.97 0.50 25.14
C VAL A 69 17.96 1.66 25.11
N ASP A 70 19.27 1.35 25.19
CA ASP A 70 20.30 2.34 24.96
C ASP A 70 20.29 2.75 23.47
N VAL A 71 20.21 4.06 23.20
CA VAL A 71 20.18 4.61 21.84
C VAL A 71 21.41 4.17 21.02
N HIS A 72 22.57 3.93 21.67
CA HIS A 72 23.78 3.43 21.03
C HIS A 72 23.62 1.99 20.45
N ASP A 73 22.60 1.25 20.90
CA ASP A 73 22.27 -0.08 20.38
C ASP A 73 21.29 -0.04 19.22
N ILE A 74 20.73 1.13 18.87
CA ILE A 74 19.88 1.32 17.70
C ILE A 74 20.78 1.46 16.47
N ALA A 75 20.83 0.41 15.67
CA ALA A 75 21.73 0.33 14.50
C ALA A 75 21.26 1.15 13.31
N ALA A 76 19.95 1.30 13.12
CA ALA A 76 19.39 1.99 11.96
C ALA A 76 17.93 2.38 12.14
N ILE A 77 17.48 3.31 11.27
CA ILE A 77 16.09 3.69 11.07
C ILE A 77 15.66 3.27 9.66
N GLY A 78 14.55 2.55 9.56
CA GLY A 78 13.85 2.25 8.32
C GLY A 78 12.55 3.06 8.21
N ILE A 79 12.19 3.47 7.00
CA ILE A 79 10.99 4.27 6.71
C ILE A 79 10.09 3.50 5.75
N THR A 80 8.82 3.41 6.09
CA THR A 80 7.77 3.01 5.16
C THR A 80 6.64 4.04 5.22
N ASN A 81 5.91 4.19 4.13
CA ASN A 81 4.98 5.31 4.01
C ASN A 81 3.80 5.01 3.09
N GLN A 82 2.69 5.71 3.33
CA GLN A 82 1.65 5.89 2.32
C GLN A 82 2.27 6.42 1.03
N ARG A 83 2.00 5.76 -0.08
CA ARG A 83 2.60 6.09 -1.37
C ARG A 83 1.87 7.26 -2.05
N GLU A 84 2.42 7.80 -3.11
CA GLU A 84 1.85 8.78 -4.07
C GLU A 84 1.51 10.15 -3.47
N THR A 85 1.32 10.27 -2.16
CA THR A 85 1.05 11.55 -1.50
C THR A 85 2.17 12.54 -1.77
N THR A 86 1.81 13.72 -2.26
CA THR A 86 2.70 14.68 -2.90
C THR A 86 2.95 15.89 -2.02
N ILE A 87 4.21 16.21 -1.78
CA ILE A 87 4.65 17.36 -0.96
C ILE A 87 5.65 18.19 -1.76
N LEU A 88 5.45 19.51 -1.79
CA LEU A 88 6.42 20.48 -2.31
C LEU A 88 6.81 21.45 -1.21
N TRP A 89 8.10 21.77 -1.11
CA TRP A 89 8.62 22.67 -0.09
C TRP A 89 9.79 23.52 -0.58
N GLU A 90 10.02 24.62 0.10
CA GLU A 90 11.16 25.49 -0.13
C GLU A 90 12.47 24.81 0.28
N LYS A 91 13.42 24.74 -0.62
CA LYS A 91 14.74 24.12 -0.40
C LYS A 91 15.50 24.81 0.74
N ALA A 92 15.45 26.14 0.80
CA ALA A 92 16.21 26.92 1.78
C ALA A 92 15.68 26.80 3.20
N THR A 93 14.38 26.69 3.39
CA THR A 93 13.72 26.75 4.70
C THR A 93 13.11 25.44 5.15
N GLY A 94 12.87 24.51 4.23
CA GLY A 94 12.10 23.30 4.47
C GLY A 94 10.61 23.57 4.76
N ARG A 95 10.09 24.74 4.38
CA ARG A 95 8.70 25.11 4.59
C ARG A 95 7.84 24.60 3.42
N PRO A 96 6.79 23.81 3.68
CA PRO A 96 5.85 23.40 2.63
C PRO A 96 5.19 24.62 1.98
N ILE A 97 5.07 24.60 0.64
CA ILE A 97 4.41 25.68 -0.10
C ILE A 97 2.89 25.48 -0.23
N TYR A 98 2.44 24.25 0.02
CA TYR A 98 1.04 23.83 0.05
C TYR A 98 0.87 22.61 0.97
N ASN A 99 -0.36 22.27 1.34
CA ASN A 99 -0.65 21.01 2.02
C ASN A 99 -0.26 19.81 1.13
N ALA A 100 0.08 18.69 1.74
CA ALA A 100 0.29 17.44 1.03
C ALA A 100 -1.01 17.01 0.33
N ILE A 101 -0.97 16.80 -0.98
CA ILE A 101 -2.12 16.26 -1.71
C ILE A 101 -2.06 14.75 -1.61
N VAL A 102 -3.06 14.17 -0.93
CA VAL A 102 -3.12 12.75 -0.59
C VAL A 102 -3.43 11.89 -1.82
N TRP A 103 -2.96 10.66 -1.83
CA TRP A 103 -3.21 9.68 -2.89
C TRP A 103 -4.71 9.47 -3.21
N GLN A 104 -5.60 9.65 -2.25
CA GLN A 104 -7.06 9.55 -2.39
C GLN A 104 -7.68 10.75 -3.12
N CYS A 105 -6.96 11.87 -3.22
CA CYS A 105 -7.50 13.12 -3.74
C CYS A 105 -7.78 13.04 -5.24
N ARG A 106 -8.99 13.44 -5.67
CA ARG A 106 -9.44 13.37 -7.06
C ARG A 106 -9.37 14.71 -7.82
N ARG A 107 -8.85 15.80 -7.20
CA ARG A 107 -8.82 17.14 -7.79
C ARG A 107 -8.12 17.23 -9.14
N THR A 108 -7.19 16.33 -9.40
CA THR A 108 -6.37 16.33 -10.62
C THR A 108 -6.92 15.43 -11.72
N ALA A 109 -8.13 14.87 -11.57
CA ALA A 109 -8.75 14.06 -12.62
C ALA A 109 -8.83 14.81 -13.97
N PRO A 110 -9.20 16.11 -14.04
CA PRO A 110 -9.20 16.83 -15.32
C PRO A 110 -7.82 16.90 -15.99
N LEU A 111 -6.74 17.01 -15.21
CA LEU A 111 -5.37 16.99 -15.76
C LEU A 111 -5.00 15.62 -16.34
N VAL A 112 -5.54 14.55 -15.78
CA VAL A 112 -5.39 13.20 -16.37
C VAL A 112 -6.14 13.12 -17.70
N ASP A 113 -7.38 13.64 -17.75
CA ASP A 113 -8.20 13.63 -18.96
C ASP A 113 -7.49 14.41 -20.09
N GLU A 114 -6.88 15.56 -19.79
CA GLU A 114 -6.06 16.32 -20.75
C GLU A 114 -4.82 15.53 -21.20
N LEU A 115 -4.13 14.87 -20.27
CA LEU A 115 -2.91 14.11 -20.56
C LEU A 115 -3.20 12.94 -21.53
N VAL A 116 -4.28 12.20 -21.30
CA VAL A 116 -4.64 11.04 -22.12
C VAL A 116 -5.21 11.41 -23.49
N GLN A 117 -5.60 12.68 -23.73
CA GLN A 117 -5.97 13.18 -25.05
C GLN A 117 -4.75 13.30 -25.98
N GLN A 118 -3.53 13.37 -25.44
CA GLN A 118 -2.33 13.36 -26.25
C GLN A 118 -2.16 12.00 -26.94
N PRO A 119 -2.01 11.95 -28.27
CA PRO A 119 -1.94 10.69 -29.01
C PRO A 119 -0.85 9.75 -28.49
N GLY A 120 -1.23 8.55 -28.12
CA GLY A 120 -0.32 7.50 -27.63
C GLY A 120 0.14 7.65 -26.17
N MET A 121 -0.26 8.70 -25.46
CA MET A 121 0.22 8.97 -24.10
C MET A 121 -0.23 7.91 -23.10
N THR A 122 -1.47 7.45 -23.20
CA THR A 122 -1.98 6.36 -22.32
C THR A 122 -1.11 5.11 -22.43
N GLU A 123 -0.79 4.69 -23.64
CA GLU A 123 0.05 3.53 -23.88
C GLU A 123 1.50 3.77 -23.42
N TYR A 124 2.03 4.97 -23.69
CA TYR A 124 3.36 5.36 -23.23
C TYR A 124 3.52 5.26 -21.71
N ILE A 125 2.53 5.80 -20.96
CA ILE A 125 2.51 5.72 -19.49
C ILE A 125 2.48 4.24 -19.05
N ARG A 126 1.55 3.45 -19.59
CA ARG A 126 1.44 2.02 -19.24
C ARG A 126 2.72 1.26 -19.49
N GLU A 127 3.37 1.52 -20.62
CA GLU A 127 4.55 0.77 -21.04
C GLU A 127 5.80 1.15 -20.26
N ASN A 128 5.97 2.42 -19.92
CA ASN A 128 7.19 2.93 -19.30
C ASN A 128 7.11 3.05 -17.78
N THR A 129 5.91 3.25 -17.22
CA THR A 129 5.73 3.36 -15.77
C THR A 129 5.06 2.14 -15.14
N GLY A 130 4.43 1.28 -15.93
CA GLY A 130 3.62 0.15 -15.45
C GLY A 130 2.26 0.56 -14.88
N LEU A 131 1.93 1.85 -14.90
CA LEU A 131 0.75 2.42 -14.26
C LEU A 131 -0.35 2.70 -15.30
N MET A 132 -1.58 2.81 -14.81
CA MET A 132 -2.68 3.39 -15.57
C MET A 132 -2.72 4.91 -15.31
N PRO A 133 -3.01 5.76 -16.31
CA PRO A 133 -3.21 7.18 -16.05
C PRO A 133 -4.36 7.39 -15.06
N ASP A 134 -4.04 7.96 -13.90
CA ASP A 134 -5.04 8.24 -12.86
C ASP A 134 -4.55 9.36 -11.93
N ALA A 135 -5.50 10.13 -11.38
CA ALA A 135 -5.26 11.14 -10.35
C ALA A 135 -4.69 10.57 -9.03
N TYR A 136 -4.67 9.26 -8.89
CA TYR A 136 -4.06 8.53 -7.78
C TYR A 136 -2.55 8.83 -7.63
N PHE A 137 -1.82 8.91 -8.74
CA PHE A 137 -0.37 9.06 -8.77
C PHE A 137 0.11 10.50 -8.59
N SER A 138 1.39 10.70 -8.28
CA SER A 138 1.93 12.01 -7.85
C SER A 138 2.00 13.05 -8.97
N ALA A 139 2.23 12.64 -10.21
CA ALA A 139 2.58 13.52 -11.33
C ALA A 139 1.61 14.70 -11.52
N THR A 140 0.31 14.42 -11.62
CA THR A 140 -0.70 15.47 -11.82
C THR A 140 -0.90 16.35 -10.58
N LYS A 141 -0.58 15.84 -9.39
CA LYS A 141 -0.61 16.62 -8.14
C LYS A 141 0.52 17.64 -8.08
N ILE A 142 1.72 17.25 -8.56
CA ILE A 142 2.87 18.16 -8.69
C ILE A 142 2.47 19.30 -9.65
N LYS A 143 2.00 18.95 -10.85
CA LYS A 143 1.55 19.94 -11.83
C LYS A 143 0.50 20.89 -11.25
N TRP A 144 -0.50 20.33 -10.56
CA TRP A 144 -1.55 21.14 -9.95
C TRP A 144 -0.99 22.16 -8.94
N ILE A 145 -0.07 21.77 -8.08
CA ILE A 145 0.55 22.69 -7.11
C ILE A 145 1.34 23.78 -7.83
N LEU A 146 2.14 23.41 -8.84
CA LEU A 146 2.93 24.38 -9.61
C LEU A 146 2.06 25.40 -10.36
N ASP A 147 0.88 24.98 -10.83
CA ASP A 147 -0.04 25.83 -11.59
C ASP A 147 -0.94 26.68 -10.70
N ASN A 148 -1.23 26.27 -9.46
CA ASN A 148 -2.23 26.91 -8.59
C ASN A 148 -1.63 27.67 -7.40
N VAL A 149 -0.37 27.44 -7.04
CA VAL A 149 0.29 28.19 -5.98
C VAL A 149 1.08 29.35 -6.61
N PRO A 150 0.76 30.61 -6.26
CA PRO A 150 1.41 31.78 -6.88
C PRO A 150 2.94 31.73 -6.77
N GLY A 151 3.63 31.90 -7.89
CA GLY A 151 5.09 31.91 -8.00
C GLY A 151 5.76 30.55 -7.79
N ALA A 152 4.99 29.46 -7.66
CA ALA A 152 5.57 28.13 -7.43
C ALA A 152 6.34 27.62 -8.64
N ARG A 153 5.82 27.86 -9.86
CA ARG A 153 6.43 27.39 -11.11
C ARG A 153 7.79 28.04 -11.34
N GLU A 154 7.85 29.36 -11.30
CA GLU A 154 9.09 30.14 -11.51
C GLU A 154 10.16 29.75 -10.47
N ARG A 155 9.74 29.57 -9.23
CA ARG A 155 10.64 29.15 -8.15
C ARG A 155 11.11 27.69 -8.31
N ALA A 156 10.26 26.81 -8.82
CA ALA A 156 10.62 25.43 -9.13
C ALA A 156 11.65 25.38 -10.27
N GLU A 157 11.45 26.14 -11.35
CA GLU A 157 12.40 26.29 -12.45
C GLU A 157 13.74 26.86 -11.99
N ALA A 158 13.72 27.77 -11.02
CA ALA A 158 14.92 28.34 -10.39
C ALA A 158 15.62 27.34 -9.41
N GLY A 159 15.04 26.16 -9.18
CA GLY A 159 15.58 25.16 -8.26
C GLY A 159 15.44 25.50 -6.76
N GLU A 160 14.52 26.40 -6.42
CA GLU A 160 14.24 26.85 -5.06
C GLU A 160 13.23 25.96 -4.33
N ILE A 161 12.48 25.14 -5.07
CA ILE A 161 11.46 24.21 -4.56
C ILE A 161 11.93 22.79 -4.80
N LEU A 162 11.62 21.92 -3.84
CA LEU A 162 11.82 20.47 -3.93
C LEU A 162 10.47 19.75 -3.88
N PHE A 163 10.41 18.63 -4.58
CA PHE A 163 9.31 17.66 -4.52
C PHE A 163 9.74 16.42 -3.76
N GLY A 164 8.81 15.80 -3.06
CA GLY A 164 8.95 14.46 -2.53
C GLY A 164 7.61 13.79 -2.26
N THR A 165 7.65 12.47 -2.24
CA THR A 165 6.68 11.66 -1.54
C THR A 165 6.98 11.70 -0.04
N VAL A 166 6.14 11.06 0.78
CA VAL A 166 6.25 11.17 2.25
C VAL A 166 7.61 10.68 2.77
N ASP A 167 8.17 9.61 2.20
CA ASP A 167 9.52 9.13 2.51
C ASP A 167 10.58 10.21 2.32
N THR A 168 10.57 10.87 1.17
CA THR A 168 11.52 11.95 0.85
C THR A 168 11.41 13.10 1.84
N TRP A 169 10.17 13.49 2.18
CA TRP A 169 9.91 14.51 3.19
C TRP A 169 10.47 14.12 4.55
N LEU A 170 10.25 12.90 5.01
CA LEU A 170 10.75 12.41 6.29
C LEU A 170 12.28 12.35 6.30
N VAL A 171 12.93 11.84 5.25
CA VAL A 171 14.40 11.83 5.16
C VAL A 171 14.95 13.24 5.16
N TRP A 172 14.36 14.16 4.39
CA TRP A 172 14.74 15.58 4.40
C TRP A 172 14.71 16.17 5.79
N LYS A 173 13.63 15.95 6.52
CA LYS A 173 13.47 16.47 7.90
C LYS A 173 14.43 15.81 8.89
N LEU A 174 14.57 14.49 8.86
CA LEU A 174 15.47 13.72 9.72
C LEU A 174 16.93 14.11 9.54
N THR A 175 17.34 14.40 8.30
CA THR A 175 18.74 14.78 7.99
C THR A 175 19.02 16.28 8.07
N GLY A 176 18.07 17.07 8.55
CA GLY A 176 18.23 18.53 8.68
C GLY A 176 18.41 19.23 7.33
N GLY A 177 17.72 18.76 6.28
CA GLY A 177 17.74 19.34 4.94
C GLY A 177 18.96 18.96 4.08
N LYS A 178 19.76 17.98 4.51
CA LYS A 178 20.99 17.59 3.81
C LYS A 178 20.78 16.55 2.70
N VAL A 179 19.72 15.72 2.81
CA VAL A 179 19.48 14.60 1.90
C VAL A 179 18.12 14.71 1.25
N HIS A 180 18.11 14.79 -0.09
CA HIS A 180 16.91 14.79 -0.92
C HIS A 180 16.88 13.52 -1.74
N VAL A 181 16.23 12.48 -1.24
CA VAL A 181 16.24 11.12 -1.78
C VAL A 181 14.88 10.46 -1.66
N THR A 182 14.54 9.62 -2.62
CA THR A 182 13.47 8.63 -2.56
C THR A 182 14.02 7.27 -2.97
N ASP A 183 13.29 6.19 -2.68
CA ASP A 183 13.64 4.88 -3.21
C ASP A 183 12.89 4.55 -4.51
N ARG A 184 13.32 3.49 -5.20
CA ARG A 184 12.68 3.09 -6.46
C ARG A 184 11.23 2.63 -6.29
N THR A 185 10.85 2.09 -5.13
CA THR A 185 9.47 1.66 -4.90
C THR A 185 8.51 2.85 -4.84
N ASN A 186 8.89 3.93 -4.15
CA ASN A 186 8.12 5.18 -4.12
C ASN A 186 8.21 5.93 -5.46
N ALA A 187 9.38 6.03 -6.09
CA ALA A 187 9.54 6.66 -7.39
C ALA A 187 8.63 6.04 -8.45
N SER A 188 8.51 4.70 -8.48
CA SER A 188 7.64 3.99 -9.42
C SER A 188 6.14 4.29 -9.25
N ARG A 189 5.74 4.95 -8.16
CA ARG A 189 4.35 5.37 -7.90
C ARG A 189 4.05 6.80 -8.29
N THR A 190 5.00 7.50 -8.85
CA THR A 190 4.83 8.93 -9.20
C THR A 190 4.18 9.17 -10.55
N MET A 191 4.15 8.18 -11.45
CA MET A 191 3.82 8.32 -12.88
C MET A 191 4.82 9.25 -13.63
N LEU A 192 6.01 9.42 -13.06
CA LEU A 192 7.13 10.17 -13.67
C LEU A 192 8.39 9.32 -13.81
N TYR A 193 8.43 8.16 -13.17
CA TYR A 193 9.59 7.28 -13.14
C TYR A 193 9.44 6.15 -14.16
N ASN A 194 10.43 6.04 -15.03
CA ASN A 194 10.47 4.97 -16.03
C ASN A 194 11.06 3.70 -15.39
N ILE A 195 10.22 2.68 -15.21
CA ILE A 195 10.62 1.42 -14.55
C ILE A 195 11.51 0.53 -15.42
N ARG A 196 11.69 0.85 -16.71
CA ARG A 196 12.58 0.13 -17.64
C ARG A 196 13.99 0.71 -17.63
N THR A 197 14.09 2.04 -17.72
CA THR A 197 15.37 2.76 -17.72
C THR A 197 15.89 3.06 -16.32
N LEU A 198 15.02 2.93 -15.32
CA LEU A 198 15.30 3.20 -13.90
C LEU A 198 15.75 4.64 -13.64
N ASP A 199 15.09 5.59 -14.31
CA ASP A 199 15.32 7.03 -14.15
C ASP A 199 13.99 7.80 -14.33
N TRP A 200 14.01 9.08 -13.98
CA TRP A 200 12.90 10.00 -14.25
C TRP A 200 12.71 10.14 -15.77
N ASP A 201 11.45 10.08 -16.21
CA ASP A 201 11.10 10.05 -17.64
C ASP A 201 10.93 11.46 -18.19
N ASP A 202 11.88 11.91 -19.02
CA ASP A 202 11.86 13.26 -19.58
C ASP A 202 10.67 13.53 -20.50
N THR A 203 10.08 12.49 -21.13
CA THR A 203 8.88 12.64 -21.95
C THR A 203 7.68 13.00 -21.06
N LEU A 204 7.54 12.31 -19.93
CA LEU A 204 6.45 12.58 -18.97
C LEU A 204 6.66 13.92 -18.25
N LEU A 205 7.89 14.25 -17.87
CA LEU A 205 8.22 15.53 -17.27
C LEU A 205 7.85 16.68 -18.22
N LYS A 206 8.19 16.57 -19.51
CA LYS A 206 7.84 17.54 -20.53
C LYS A 206 6.33 17.63 -20.77
N ALA A 207 5.65 16.48 -20.85
CA ALA A 207 4.20 16.43 -21.10
C ALA A 207 3.39 17.11 -19.97
N LEU A 208 3.90 17.04 -18.73
CA LEU A 208 3.27 17.62 -17.53
C LEU A 208 3.89 18.96 -17.12
N ASP A 209 4.89 19.45 -17.85
CA ASP A 209 5.61 20.69 -17.55
C ASP A 209 6.16 20.71 -16.12
N ILE A 210 6.90 19.65 -15.75
CA ILE A 210 7.50 19.48 -14.42
C ILE A 210 9.02 19.64 -14.55
N PRO A 211 9.64 20.62 -13.86
CA PRO A 211 11.09 20.79 -13.87
C PRO A 211 11.83 19.61 -13.21
N ARG A 212 12.77 19.01 -13.92
CA ARG A 212 13.54 17.86 -13.38
C ARG A 212 14.34 18.20 -12.11
N CYS A 213 14.75 19.46 -11.94
CA CYS A 213 15.57 19.92 -10.82
C CYS A 213 14.86 19.86 -9.46
N ILE A 214 13.53 19.73 -9.43
CA ILE A 214 12.78 19.58 -8.17
C ILE A 214 12.74 18.13 -7.66
N LEU A 215 13.11 17.15 -8.50
CA LEU A 215 12.95 15.73 -8.21
C LEU A 215 14.11 15.20 -7.34
N PRO A 216 13.83 14.28 -6.40
CA PRO A 216 14.87 13.67 -5.56
C PRO A 216 15.78 12.72 -6.33
N ARG A 217 16.98 12.48 -5.81
CA ARG A 217 17.79 11.33 -6.22
C ARG A 217 17.02 10.04 -5.93
N VAL A 218 17.03 9.11 -6.86
CA VAL A 218 16.44 7.79 -6.67
C VAL A 218 17.50 6.80 -6.23
N ALA A 219 17.27 6.10 -5.13
CA ALA A 219 18.20 5.20 -4.49
C ALA A 219 17.64 3.76 -4.40
N ASP A 220 18.48 2.84 -3.96
CA ASP A 220 18.02 1.51 -3.56
C ASP A 220 17.16 1.60 -2.29
N SER A 221 16.31 0.58 -2.06
CA SER A 221 15.44 0.52 -0.89
C SER A 221 16.21 0.22 0.41
N SER A 222 17.44 -0.33 0.28
CA SER A 222 18.36 -0.60 1.39
C SER A 222 19.71 0.05 1.07
N GLU A 223 19.93 1.23 1.64
CA GLU A 223 21.13 2.05 1.47
C GLU A 223 21.22 3.00 2.66
N VAL A 224 22.41 3.34 3.14
CA VAL A 224 22.58 4.40 4.13
C VAL A 224 22.46 5.75 3.43
N TYR A 225 21.31 6.39 3.57
CA TYR A 225 21.01 7.67 2.90
C TYR A 225 21.64 8.87 3.62
N GLY A 226 21.74 8.80 4.95
CA GLY A 226 22.28 9.83 5.82
C GLY A 226 22.08 9.43 7.29
N THR A 227 22.30 10.38 8.19
CA THR A 227 22.11 10.17 9.63
C THR A 227 21.15 11.20 10.21
N THR A 228 20.51 10.83 11.30
CA THR A 228 19.71 11.75 12.14
C THR A 228 20.23 11.75 13.57
N ASP A 229 20.08 12.88 14.24
CA ASP A 229 20.31 12.93 15.68
C ASP A 229 19.12 12.33 16.42
N LEU A 230 19.38 11.27 17.16
CA LEU A 230 18.41 10.61 18.03
C LEU A 230 18.96 10.64 19.46
N CYS A 231 18.41 11.52 20.28
CA CYS A 231 18.87 11.72 21.68
C CYS A 231 20.40 11.94 21.81
N GLY A 232 21.01 12.68 20.89
CA GLY A 232 22.46 12.98 20.88
C GLY A 232 23.33 11.93 20.19
N VAL A 233 22.75 10.87 19.63
CA VAL A 233 23.45 9.83 18.88
C VAL A 233 23.11 9.94 17.40
N GLN A 234 24.13 9.85 16.51
CA GLN A 234 23.92 9.84 15.07
C GLN A 234 23.53 8.45 14.60
N VAL A 235 22.24 8.27 14.29
CA VAL A 235 21.68 6.98 13.85
C VAL A 235 21.48 7.02 12.33
N PRO A 236 21.92 5.98 11.56
CA PRO A 236 21.70 5.89 10.13
C PRO A 236 20.23 5.78 9.76
N VAL A 237 19.78 6.54 8.75
CA VAL A 237 18.52 6.32 8.02
C VAL A 237 18.89 5.46 6.82
N ALA A 238 18.44 4.20 6.80
CA ALA A 238 19.05 3.20 5.94
C ALA A 238 18.08 2.24 5.23
N GLY A 239 16.78 2.43 5.36
CA GLY A 239 15.75 1.67 4.66
C GLY A 239 14.59 2.57 4.23
N ILE A 240 14.14 2.46 2.99
CA ILE A 240 12.94 3.14 2.49
C ILE A 240 12.18 2.18 1.58
N ALA A 241 10.88 2.05 1.81
CA ALA A 241 9.97 1.42 0.86
C ALA A 241 8.54 1.94 1.03
N GLY A 242 7.79 2.01 -0.06
CA GLY A 242 6.34 2.23 0.00
C GLY A 242 5.66 1.13 0.84
N ASP A 243 4.56 1.46 1.49
CA ASP A 243 3.89 0.60 2.47
C ASP A 243 3.59 -0.82 1.97
N GLN A 244 3.10 -0.94 0.75
CA GLN A 244 2.74 -2.24 0.18
C GLN A 244 3.96 -3.06 -0.22
N GLN A 245 5.02 -2.41 -0.69
CA GLN A 245 6.30 -3.03 -1.00
C GLN A 245 7.04 -3.45 0.28
N ALA A 246 7.03 -2.60 1.30
CA ALA A 246 7.56 -2.95 2.62
C ALA A 246 6.84 -4.17 3.20
N ALA A 247 5.50 -4.23 3.11
CA ALA A 247 4.74 -5.40 3.54
C ALA A 247 5.10 -6.68 2.75
N LEU A 248 5.29 -6.57 1.43
CA LEU A 248 5.74 -7.70 0.59
C LEU A 248 7.11 -8.22 1.07
N PHE A 249 8.04 -7.30 1.36
CA PHE A 249 9.37 -7.63 1.86
C PHE A 249 9.32 -8.20 3.29
N GLY A 250 8.52 -7.59 4.17
CA GLY A 250 8.33 -8.05 5.57
C GLY A 250 7.65 -9.41 5.67
N GLN A 251 6.84 -9.77 4.67
CA GLN A 251 6.29 -11.12 4.52
C GLN A 251 7.31 -12.14 3.98
N GLY A 252 8.54 -11.72 3.66
CA GLY A 252 9.55 -12.61 3.08
C GLY A 252 9.17 -13.14 1.69
N CYS A 253 8.43 -12.37 0.90
CA CYS A 253 8.06 -12.71 -0.47
C CYS A 253 9.21 -12.36 -1.44
N PHE A 254 10.30 -13.13 -1.38
CA PHE A 254 11.57 -12.86 -2.08
C PHE A 254 11.70 -13.60 -3.41
N ALA A 255 10.83 -14.56 -3.67
CA ALA A 255 10.87 -15.34 -4.90
C ALA A 255 9.71 -14.97 -5.84
N LYS A 256 9.94 -15.14 -7.14
CA LYS A 256 8.92 -14.97 -8.16
C LYS A 256 7.73 -15.90 -7.89
N GLY A 257 6.52 -15.34 -7.87
CA GLY A 257 5.28 -16.06 -7.58
C GLY A 257 4.86 -15.99 -6.10
N GLU A 258 5.74 -15.57 -5.18
CA GLU A 258 5.33 -15.33 -3.79
C GLU A 258 4.48 -14.05 -3.71
N ALA A 259 3.39 -14.12 -2.97
CA ALA A 259 2.39 -13.07 -2.90
C ALA A 259 1.89 -12.84 -1.47
N LYS A 260 1.50 -11.60 -1.24
CA LYS A 260 0.83 -11.19 0.00
C LYS A 260 -0.45 -10.42 -0.29
N ASN A 261 -1.41 -10.48 0.62
CA ASN A 261 -2.60 -9.63 0.61
C ASN A 261 -2.76 -8.95 1.97
N THR A 262 -2.80 -7.63 1.96
CA THR A 262 -3.08 -6.82 3.16
C THR A 262 -4.57 -6.53 3.23
N TYR A 263 -5.25 -7.03 4.25
CA TYR A 263 -6.69 -6.86 4.48
C TYR A 263 -6.95 -5.67 5.40
N GLY A 264 -7.16 -4.51 4.81
CA GLY A 264 -7.54 -3.26 5.48
C GLY A 264 -8.94 -2.80 5.09
N THR A 265 -9.16 -1.49 5.03
CA THR A 265 -10.39 -0.87 4.49
C THR A 265 -10.66 -1.35 3.05
N GLY A 266 -9.60 -1.38 2.22
CA GLY A 266 -9.50 -2.15 0.98
C GLY A 266 -8.53 -3.31 1.16
N CYS A 267 -8.31 -4.10 0.10
CA CYS A 267 -7.24 -5.09 0.09
C CYS A 267 -6.20 -4.73 -0.96
N PHE A 268 -4.92 -4.97 -0.62
CA PHE A 268 -3.79 -4.74 -1.51
C PHE A 268 -3.01 -6.03 -1.68
N LEU A 269 -3.15 -6.62 -2.87
CA LEU A 269 -2.51 -7.87 -3.24
C LEU A 269 -1.31 -7.56 -4.12
N LEU A 270 -0.14 -8.00 -3.69
CA LEU A 270 1.11 -7.88 -4.44
C LEU A 270 1.73 -9.25 -4.65
N MET A 271 2.22 -9.49 -5.86
CA MET A 271 2.98 -10.67 -6.25
C MET A 271 4.35 -10.26 -6.75
N ASN A 272 5.40 -10.85 -6.20
CA ASN A 272 6.77 -10.68 -6.71
C ASN A 272 6.87 -11.33 -8.10
N THR A 273 7.28 -10.56 -9.11
CA THR A 273 7.48 -11.04 -10.48
C THR A 273 8.96 -11.21 -10.86
N GLY A 274 9.86 -11.08 -9.88
CA GLY A 274 11.31 -11.18 -10.09
C GLY A 274 11.83 -10.02 -10.92
N ASP A 275 12.70 -10.31 -11.87
CA ASP A 275 13.30 -9.35 -12.81
C ASP A 275 12.40 -9.00 -14.01
N THR A 276 11.16 -9.51 -14.01
CA THR A 276 10.25 -9.40 -15.14
C THR A 276 9.19 -8.31 -14.91
N ILE A 277 9.14 -7.31 -15.78
CA ILE A 277 8.04 -6.37 -15.85
C ILE A 277 6.86 -7.08 -16.50
N CYS A 278 5.80 -7.32 -15.72
CA CYS A 278 4.61 -8.00 -16.22
C CYS A 278 3.60 -6.97 -16.74
N ARG A 279 3.32 -6.98 -18.02
CA ARG A 279 2.26 -6.14 -18.60
C ARG A 279 0.90 -6.82 -18.41
N SER A 280 0.12 -6.28 -17.49
CA SER A 280 -1.22 -6.82 -17.23
C SER A 280 -2.20 -6.56 -18.39
N GLN A 281 -2.97 -7.59 -18.73
CA GLN A 281 -4.14 -7.50 -19.62
C GLN A 281 -5.47 -7.43 -18.83
N ASN A 282 -5.39 -7.61 -17.49
CA ASN A 282 -6.54 -7.65 -16.59
C ASN A 282 -6.58 -6.41 -15.66
N GLY A 283 -5.89 -5.31 -16.06
CA GLY A 283 -5.94 -4.03 -15.34
C GLY A 283 -5.15 -3.97 -14.04
N LEU A 284 -4.21 -4.90 -13.82
CA LEU A 284 -3.29 -4.83 -12.69
C LEU A 284 -2.16 -3.84 -12.98
N ILE A 285 -1.47 -3.42 -11.94
CA ILE A 285 -0.39 -2.42 -12.02
C ILE A 285 0.95 -3.12 -11.85
N SER A 286 1.87 -2.88 -12.79
CA SER A 286 3.28 -3.23 -12.60
C SER A 286 3.98 -2.12 -11.83
N THR A 287 4.78 -2.50 -10.84
CA THR A 287 5.52 -1.55 -9.99
C THR A 287 6.87 -2.15 -9.61
N ILE A 288 7.76 -1.35 -9.09
CA ILE A 288 8.99 -1.87 -8.50
C ILE A 288 8.63 -2.45 -7.13
N GLY A 289 8.94 -3.73 -6.93
CA GLY A 289 8.72 -4.45 -5.68
C GLY A 289 9.78 -4.13 -4.64
N ILE A 290 11.05 -4.14 -5.05
CA ILE A 290 12.19 -3.81 -4.21
C ILE A 290 13.43 -3.51 -5.06
N SER A 291 14.39 -2.79 -4.48
CA SER A 291 15.70 -2.54 -5.08
C SER A 291 16.80 -2.71 -4.03
N LEU A 292 17.73 -3.62 -4.28
CA LEU A 292 18.83 -3.96 -3.36
C LEU A 292 20.13 -4.12 -4.14
N ASN A 293 21.19 -3.43 -3.73
CA ASN A 293 22.52 -3.53 -4.34
C ASN A 293 22.50 -3.33 -5.88
N GLY A 294 21.70 -2.38 -6.36
CA GLY A 294 21.53 -2.08 -7.77
C GLY A 294 20.65 -3.07 -8.55
N LYS A 295 20.14 -4.13 -7.91
CA LYS A 295 19.22 -5.08 -8.53
C LYS A 295 17.78 -4.71 -8.20
N VAL A 296 16.95 -4.69 -9.23
CA VAL A 296 15.51 -4.37 -9.11
C VAL A 296 14.69 -5.63 -9.31
N GLU A 297 13.75 -5.85 -8.42
CA GLU A 297 12.69 -6.82 -8.58
C GLU A 297 11.35 -6.08 -8.73
N TYR A 298 10.51 -6.60 -9.61
CA TYR A 298 9.20 -6.02 -9.89
C TYR A 298 8.09 -6.74 -9.14
N ALA A 299 6.96 -6.10 -9.04
CA ALA A 299 5.75 -6.69 -8.49
C ALA A 299 4.54 -6.35 -9.35
N LEU A 300 3.58 -7.25 -9.38
CA LEU A 300 2.25 -7.00 -9.93
C LEU A 300 1.31 -6.70 -8.76
N GLU A 301 0.60 -5.58 -8.85
CA GLU A 301 -0.30 -5.09 -7.80
C GLU A 301 -1.75 -5.10 -8.28
N GLY A 302 -2.63 -5.68 -7.47
CA GLY A 302 -4.07 -5.58 -7.60
C GLY A 302 -4.69 -5.01 -6.35
N ARG A 303 -5.80 -4.28 -6.51
CA ARG A 303 -6.47 -3.59 -5.41
C ARG A 303 -7.96 -3.92 -5.37
N VAL A 304 -8.44 -4.34 -4.21
CA VAL A 304 -9.85 -4.39 -3.85
C VAL A 304 -10.21 -3.07 -3.17
N PHE A 305 -11.17 -2.32 -3.74
CA PHE A 305 -11.54 -1.01 -3.20
C PHE A 305 -12.27 -1.12 -1.87
N VAL A 306 -13.15 -2.10 -1.74
CA VAL A 306 -13.98 -2.33 -0.58
C VAL A 306 -13.68 -3.70 0.02
N GLY A 307 -12.70 -3.74 0.92
CA GLY A 307 -12.37 -4.88 1.77
C GLY A 307 -13.13 -4.79 3.10
N GLY A 308 -12.42 -4.57 4.21
CA GLY A 308 -13.03 -4.39 5.53
C GLY A 308 -14.07 -3.26 5.63
N ALA A 309 -14.08 -2.33 4.65
CA ALA A 309 -15.09 -1.29 4.56
C ALA A 309 -16.52 -1.84 4.42
N VAL A 310 -16.72 -3.03 3.84
CA VAL A 310 -18.05 -3.65 3.79
C VAL A 310 -18.53 -4.04 5.19
N ILE A 311 -17.64 -4.49 6.05
CA ILE A 311 -17.97 -4.82 7.44
C ILE A 311 -18.24 -3.54 8.26
N GLN A 312 -17.49 -2.47 8.02
CA GLN A 312 -17.79 -1.16 8.60
C GLN A 312 -19.19 -0.67 8.18
N TRP A 313 -19.54 -0.84 6.90
CA TRP A 313 -20.89 -0.50 6.43
C TRP A 313 -21.98 -1.36 7.07
N VAL A 314 -21.74 -2.66 7.27
CA VAL A 314 -22.68 -3.55 8.01
C VAL A 314 -22.86 -3.06 9.46
N ARG A 315 -21.77 -2.56 10.09
CA ARG A 315 -21.81 -1.99 11.44
C ARG A 315 -22.50 -0.62 11.49
N ASP A 316 -22.01 0.34 10.71
CA ASP A 316 -22.37 1.76 10.83
C ASP A 316 -23.60 2.12 10.01
N GLY A 317 -23.70 1.57 8.79
CA GLY A 317 -24.79 1.82 7.84
C GLY A 317 -26.03 0.97 8.13
N LEU A 318 -25.86 -0.35 8.25
CA LEU A 318 -26.94 -1.28 8.48
C LEU A 318 -27.24 -1.52 9.98
N ARG A 319 -26.27 -1.22 10.86
CA ARG A 319 -26.37 -1.40 12.32
C ARG A 319 -26.69 -2.85 12.71
N MET A 320 -26.15 -3.81 11.97
CA MET A 320 -26.39 -5.24 12.21
C MET A 320 -25.41 -5.84 13.22
N ILE A 321 -24.26 -5.19 13.46
CA ILE A 321 -23.25 -5.57 14.46
C ILE A 321 -22.82 -4.33 15.24
N GLN A 322 -22.27 -4.52 16.43
CA GLN A 322 -21.76 -3.41 17.26
C GLN A 322 -20.28 -3.13 16.96
N GLU A 323 -19.48 -4.17 16.80
CA GLU A 323 -18.07 -4.07 16.47
C GLU A 323 -17.74 -4.92 15.23
N SER A 324 -16.77 -4.51 14.44
CA SER A 324 -16.39 -5.25 13.22
C SER A 324 -15.95 -6.69 13.51
N ARG A 325 -15.37 -6.95 14.68
CA ARG A 325 -14.98 -8.32 15.11
C ARG A 325 -16.17 -9.25 15.38
N ASP A 326 -17.38 -8.72 15.54
CA ASP A 326 -18.57 -9.54 15.77
C ASP A 326 -19.03 -10.26 14.49
N ALA A 327 -18.55 -9.79 13.32
CA ALA A 327 -18.95 -10.33 12.02
C ALA A 327 -18.64 -11.83 11.92
N GLU A 328 -17.46 -12.25 12.32
CA GLU A 328 -17.05 -13.66 12.36
C GLU A 328 -18.04 -14.53 13.13
N TYR A 329 -18.45 -14.08 14.31
CA TYR A 329 -19.40 -14.81 15.15
C TYR A 329 -20.75 -14.99 14.48
N TYR A 330 -21.29 -13.93 13.85
CA TYR A 330 -22.59 -13.99 13.18
C TYR A 330 -22.52 -14.77 11.86
N ALA A 331 -21.43 -14.66 11.11
CA ALA A 331 -21.22 -15.42 9.88
C ALA A 331 -21.23 -16.94 10.13
N GLN A 332 -20.71 -17.38 11.26
CA GLN A 332 -20.66 -18.80 11.67
C GLN A 332 -21.99 -19.33 12.20
N LYS A 333 -23.01 -18.48 12.45
CA LYS A 333 -24.35 -18.90 12.92
C LYS A 333 -25.20 -19.57 11.84
N VAL A 334 -24.80 -19.47 10.60
CA VAL A 334 -25.48 -20.09 9.45
C VAL A 334 -24.53 -21.02 8.71
N PRO A 335 -25.01 -22.13 8.17
CA PRO A 335 -24.14 -23.14 7.52
C PRO A 335 -23.55 -22.65 6.21
N ASP A 336 -24.26 -21.75 5.52
CA ASP A 336 -23.85 -21.16 4.24
C ASP A 336 -24.44 -19.74 4.10
N ASN A 337 -24.22 -19.10 2.96
CA ASN A 337 -24.74 -17.75 2.69
C ASN A 337 -26.23 -17.73 2.28
N GLY A 338 -26.92 -18.85 2.24
CA GLY A 338 -28.33 -18.95 1.83
C GLY A 338 -28.58 -18.56 0.37
N GLY A 339 -27.55 -18.57 -0.47
CA GLY A 339 -27.61 -18.11 -1.87
C GLY A 339 -27.48 -16.59 -2.03
N ILE A 340 -27.12 -15.86 -0.96
CA ILE A 340 -26.96 -14.41 -0.99
C ILE A 340 -25.53 -14.06 -1.38
N TYR A 341 -25.41 -13.06 -2.26
CA TYR A 341 -24.14 -12.44 -2.62
C TYR A 341 -24.25 -10.92 -2.41
N ILE A 342 -23.22 -10.33 -1.81
CA ILE A 342 -23.05 -8.90 -1.71
C ILE A 342 -21.88 -8.50 -2.62
N VAL A 343 -22.16 -7.63 -3.58
CA VAL A 343 -21.14 -6.99 -4.40
C VAL A 343 -20.92 -5.57 -3.83
N PRO A 344 -19.83 -5.31 -3.10
CA PRO A 344 -19.66 -4.04 -2.39
C PRO A 344 -19.04 -2.96 -3.29
N ALA A 345 -19.62 -2.73 -4.46
CA ALA A 345 -19.18 -1.73 -5.44
C ALA A 345 -19.60 -0.32 -5.04
N PHE A 346 -19.25 0.14 -3.82
CA PHE A 346 -19.69 1.45 -3.28
C PHE A 346 -19.19 2.62 -4.12
N THR A 347 -18.02 2.48 -4.73
CA THR A 347 -17.38 3.48 -5.60
C THR A 347 -16.97 2.88 -6.95
N GLY A 348 -17.73 1.89 -7.44
CA GLY A 348 -17.40 1.10 -8.61
C GLY A 348 -16.56 -0.14 -8.26
N LEU A 349 -16.17 -0.88 -9.28
CA LEU A 349 -15.34 -2.07 -9.21
C LEU A 349 -13.95 -1.79 -9.81
N GLY A 350 -12.90 -2.19 -9.12
CA GLY A 350 -11.53 -2.16 -9.61
C GLY A 350 -11.19 -3.37 -10.49
N ALA A 351 -9.91 -3.71 -10.55
CA ALA A 351 -9.44 -4.90 -11.28
C ALA A 351 -10.14 -6.17 -10.77
N PRO A 352 -10.45 -7.12 -11.67
CA PRO A 352 -10.24 -7.11 -13.11
C PRO A 352 -11.37 -6.43 -13.91
N TYR A 353 -12.41 -5.92 -13.27
CA TYR A 353 -13.66 -5.46 -13.89
C TYR A 353 -13.59 -4.05 -14.48
N TRP A 354 -12.97 -3.11 -13.74
CA TRP A 354 -12.83 -1.69 -14.12
C TRP A 354 -14.15 -1.01 -14.51
N ASP A 355 -15.17 -1.22 -13.67
CA ASP A 355 -16.49 -0.65 -13.87
C ASP A 355 -16.76 0.46 -12.84
N MET A 356 -16.58 1.71 -13.26
CA MET A 356 -16.82 2.89 -12.42
C MET A 356 -18.32 3.18 -12.20
N TYR A 357 -19.18 2.58 -13.04
CA TYR A 357 -20.65 2.74 -12.97
C TYR A 357 -21.31 1.62 -12.17
N ALA A 358 -20.59 0.57 -11.82
CA ALA A 358 -21.08 -0.45 -10.90
C ALA A 358 -21.45 0.20 -9.54
N ARG A 359 -22.50 -0.33 -8.92
CA ARG A 359 -22.89 0.06 -7.53
C ARG A 359 -23.14 -1.18 -6.71
N GLY A 360 -23.08 -0.99 -5.37
CA GLY A 360 -23.31 -2.07 -4.42
C GLY A 360 -24.64 -2.77 -4.64
N ALA A 361 -24.63 -4.11 -4.66
CA ALA A 361 -25.81 -4.93 -4.87
C ALA A 361 -25.88 -6.07 -3.85
N ILE A 362 -27.07 -6.39 -3.39
CA ILE A 362 -27.38 -7.60 -2.64
C ILE A 362 -28.35 -8.43 -3.46
N VAL A 363 -27.96 -9.64 -3.84
CA VAL A 363 -28.77 -10.54 -4.67
C VAL A 363 -29.00 -11.88 -3.98
N GLY A 364 -30.04 -12.61 -4.38
CA GLY A 364 -30.36 -13.92 -3.83
C GLY A 364 -31.22 -13.91 -2.56
N ILE A 365 -31.79 -12.78 -2.15
CA ILE A 365 -32.65 -12.66 -0.98
C ILE A 365 -33.92 -13.48 -1.13
N THR A 366 -34.24 -14.27 -0.13
CA THR A 366 -35.50 -15.04 -0.01
C THR A 366 -36.15 -14.72 1.34
N ARG A 367 -37.36 -15.25 1.57
CA ARG A 367 -38.04 -15.08 2.85
C ARG A 367 -37.27 -15.72 4.02
N GLY A 368 -36.44 -16.71 3.76
CA GLY A 368 -35.61 -17.36 4.79
C GLY A 368 -34.31 -16.62 5.10
N THR A 369 -34.02 -15.54 4.40
CA THR A 369 -32.82 -14.73 4.62
C THR A 369 -32.86 -14.06 5.98
N THR A 370 -31.78 -14.19 6.73
CA THR A 370 -31.60 -13.57 8.05
C THR A 370 -30.43 -12.61 8.03
N GLN A 371 -30.32 -11.80 9.09
CA GLN A 371 -29.18 -10.93 9.34
C GLN A 371 -27.83 -11.68 9.22
N ASN A 372 -27.76 -12.92 9.74
CA ASN A 372 -26.53 -13.70 9.73
C ASN A 372 -26.10 -14.05 8.30
N HIS A 373 -27.02 -14.32 7.39
CA HIS A 373 -26.71 -14.55 5.98
C HIS A 373 -26.15 -13.29 5.29
N ILE A 374 -26.66 -12.12 5.63
CA ILE A 374 -26.17 -10.83 5.12
C ILE A 374 -24.75 -10.57 5.61
N ILE A 375 -24.49 -10.75 6.90
CA ILE A 375 -23.15 -10.56 7.49
C ILE A 375 -22.16 -11.53 6.85
N ARG A 376 -22.52 -12.81 6.74
CA ARG A 376 -21.69 -13.82 6.10
C ARG A 376 -21.39 -13.49 4.64
N ALA A 377 -22.39 -13.08 3.87
CA ALA A 377 -22.18 -12.70 2.46
C ALA A 377 -21.29 -11.46 2.33
N ALA A 378 -21.31 -10.54 3.31
CA ALA A 378 -20.40 -9.40 3.33
C ALA A 378 -18.94 -9.84 3.55
N GLU A 379 -18.67 -10.75 4.48
CA GLU A 379 -17.33 -11.32 4.66
C GLU A 379 -16.86 -12.12 3.45
N GLU A 380 -17.70 -13.01 2.93
CA GLU A 380 -17.41 -13.80 1.74
C GLU A 380 -17.06 -12.92 0.54
N SER A 381 -17.68 -11.73 0.42
CA SER A 381 -17.42 -10.79 -0.67
C SER A 381 -15.96 -10.31 -0.73
N ILE A 382 -15.30 -10.19 0.43
CA ILE A 382 -13.89 -9.79 0.51
C ILE A 382 -13.01 -10.89 -0.09
N ALA A 383 -13.33 -12.15 0.23
CA ALA A 383 -12.59 -13.29 -0.27
C ALA A 383 -12.79 -13.52 -1.77
N TYR A 384 -13.99 -13.33 -2.29
CA TYR A 384 -14.27 -13.43 -3.72
C TYR A 384 -13.50 -12.39 -4.54
N GLN A 385 -13.52 -11.12 -4.13
CA GLN A 385 -12.79 -10.07 -4.82
C GLN A 385 -11.27 -10.34 -4.81
N SER A 386 -10.73 -10.84 -3.71
CA SER A 386 -9.32 -11.25 -3.60
C SER A 386 -9.02 -12.44 -4.53
N ALA A 387 -9.93 -13.38 -4.66
CA ALA A 387 -9.78 -14.53 -5.58
C ALA A 387 -9.76 -14.10 -7.05
N ASP A 388 -10.58 -13.13 -7.43
CA ASP A 388 -10.58 -12.56 -8.78
C ASP A 388 -9.23 -11.90 -9.11
N LEU A 389 -8.62 -11.18 -8.13
CA LEU A 389 -7.29 -10.60 -8.30
C LEU A 389 -6.20 -11.67 -8.42
N VAL A 390 -6.23 -12.73 -7.60
CA VAL A 390 -5.29 -13.85 -7.70
C VAL A 390 -5.38 -14.50 -9.06
N ALA A 391 -6.59 -14.80 -9.54
CA ALA A 391 -6.80 -15.39 -10.86
C ALA A 391 -6.28 -14.49 -11.99
N ALA A 392 -6.48 -13.17 -11.88
CA ALA A 392 -5.95 -12.19 -12.83
C ALA A 392 -4.42 -12.17 -12.82
N MET A 393 -3.78 -12.21 -11.64
CA MET A 393 -2.33 -12.24 -11.49
C MET A 393 -1.71 -13.50 -12.10
N GLU A 394 -2.28 -14.65 -11.80
CA GLU A 394 -1.83 -15.94 -12.37
C GLU A 394 -1.96 -15.96 -13.87
N LYS A 395 -3.05 -15.42 -14.42
CA LYS A 395 -3.29 -15.33 -15.85
C LYS A 395 -2.29 -14.41 -16.55
N ASP A 396 -2.00 -13.25 -15.96
CA ASP A 396 -1.08 -12.26 -16.53
C ASP A 396 0.39 -12.69 -16.46
N THR A 397 0.78 -13.34 -15.37
CA THR A 397 2.17 -13.76 -15.14
C THR A 397 2.48 -15.15 -15.69
N GLY A 398 1.48 -16.01 -15.88
CA GLY A 398 1.67 -17.44 -16.14
C GLY A 398 2.31 -18.21 -14.98
N VAL A 399 2.40 -17.59 -13.79
CA VAL A 399 3.04 -18.18 -12.60
C VAL A 399 1.96 -18.41 -11.53
N PRO A 400 1.79 -19.67 -11.04
CA PRO A 400 0.83 -19.93 -9.99
C PRO A 400 1.28 -19.38 -8.65
N ILE A 401 0.35 -18.78 -7.89
CA ILE A 401 0.53 -18.48 -6.48
C ILE A 401 0.29 -19.76 -5.69
N THR A 402 1.30 -20.30 -5.05
CA THR A 402 1.19 -21.57 -4.32
C THR A 402 0.55 -21.41 -2.95
N SER A 403 0.80 -20.31 -2.29
CA SER A 403 0.19 -19.91 -1.02
C SER A 403 0.07 -18.39 -0.96
N LEU A 404 -0.90 -17.90 -0.20
CA LEU A 404 -1.12 -16.47 0.00
C LEU A 404 -0.76 -16.08 1.43
N LYS A 405 0.24 -15.22 1.59
CA LYS A 405 0.57 -14.61 2.88
C LYS A 405 -0.37 -13.45 3.16
N VAL A 406 -0.85 -13.33 4.40
CA VAL A 406 -1.88 -12.35 4.75
C VAL A 406 -1.51 -11.52 5.96
N ASP A 407 -1.88 -10.25 5.95
CA ASP A 407 -1.74 -9.32 7.06
C ASP A 407 -2.88 -8.28 7.07
N GLY A 408 -2.76 -7.28 7.92
CA GLY A 408 -3.79 -6.27 8.11
C GLY A 408 -4.86 -6.65 9.14
N GLY A 409 -5.73 -5.71 9.45
CA GLY A 409 -6.69 -5.85 10.56
C GLY A 409 -7.68 -7.00 10.39
N ALA A 410 -8.24 -7.17 9.18
CA ALA A 410 -9.24 -8.20 8.91
C ALA A 410 -8.64 -9.60 8.75
N SER A 411 -7.31 -9.76 8.64
CA SER A 411 -6.66 -11.08 8.66
C SER A 411 -6.76 -11.78 10.03
N ARG A 412 -7.26 -11.09 11.06
CA ARG A 412 -7.55 -11.68 12.39
C ARG A 412 -8.76 -12.59 12.37
N ASP A 413 -9.69 -12.32 11.47
CA ASP A 413 -10.93 -13.07 11.30
C ASP A 413 -10.63 -14.45 10.72
N GLN A 414 -10.92 -15.50 11.51
CA GLN A 414 -10.60 -16.87 11.12
C GLN A 414 -11.59 -17.41 10.09
N PHE A 415 -12.87 -17.00 10.17
CA PHE A 415 -13.85 -17.39 9.18
C PHE A 415 -13.47 -16.85 7.79
N LEU A 416 -13.16 -15.55 7.72
CA LEU A 416 -12.72 -14.93 6.47
C LEU A 416 -11.46 -15.60 5.91
N MET A 417 -10.46 -15.88 6.75
CA MET A 417 -9.21 -16.49 6.27
C MET A 417 -9.40 -17.94 5.82
N GLN A 418 -10.22 -18.73 6.52
CA GLN A 418 -10.55 -20.09 6.09
C GLN A 418 -11.34 -20.06 4.77
N PHE A 419 -12.35 -19.19 4.68
CA PHE A 419 -13.11 -19.02 3.45
C PHE A 419 -12.24 -18.55 2.27
N GLN A 420 -11.27 -17.67 2.55
CA GLN A 420 -10.30 -17.26 1.53
C GLN A 420 -9.46 -18.45 1.03
N ALA A 421 -8.96 -19.29 1.94
CA ALA A 421 -8.23 -20.50 1.54
C ALA A 421 -9.10 -21.43 0.68
N ASP A 422 -10.35 -21.64 1.09
CA ASP A 422 -11.31 -22.48 0.39
C ASP A 422 -11.60 -21.99 -1.02
N ILE A 423 -11.89 -20.69 -1.17
CA ILE A 423 -12.22 -20.08 -2.48
C ILE A 423 -11.00 -20.03 -3.40
N LEU A 424 -9.80 -19.79 -2.86
CA LEU A 424 -8.57 -19.82 -3.65
C LEU A 424 -8.12 -21.25 -4.01
N ASN A 425 -8.55 -22.25 -3.23
CA ASN A 425 -7.97 -23.58 -3.23
C ASN A 425 -6.45 -23.56 -3.03
N LYS A 426 -5.99 -22.74 -2.07
CA LYS A 426 -4.58 -22.50 -1.73
C LYS A 426 -4.45 -22.28 -0.25
N ASP A 427 -3.30 -22.62 0.30
CA ASP A 427 -2.99 -22.28 1.70
C ASP A 427 -2.93 -20.76 1.89
N VAL A 428 -3.57 -20.29 2.95
CA VAL A 428 -3.47 -18.91 3.43
C VAL A 428 -2.62 -18.91 4.70
N LEU A 429 -1.53 -18.14 4.68
CA LEU A 429 -0.51 -18.13 5.72
C LEU A 429 -0.53 -16.81 6.48
N ARG A 430 -0.85 -16.86 7.77
CA ARG A 430 -0.81 -15.70 8.65
C ARG A 430 0.48 -15.70 9.48
N PRO A 431 1.32 -14.66 9.40
CA PRO A 431 2.57 -14.59 10.15
C PRO A 431 2.34 -14.38 11.64
N ALA A 432 3.35 -14.75 12.44
CA ALA A 432 3.37 -14.48 13.88
C ALA A 432 3.40 -12.97 14.16
N ILE A 433 4.21 -12.24 13.42
CA ILE A 433 4.30 -10.78 13.49
C ILE A 433 3.44 -10.19 12.37
N ARG A 434 2.41 -9.46 12.77
CA ARG A 434 1.43 -8.86 11.82
C ARG A 434 1.80 -7.46 11.36
N GLU A 435 2.79 -6.83 12.00
CA GLU A 435 3.31 -5.52 11.64
C GLU A 435 4.33 -5.63 10.47
N THR A 436 3.95 -6.36 9.44
CA THR A 436 4.81 -6.73 8.31
C THR A 436 5.30 -5.54 7.52
N THR A 437 4.51 -4.46 7.44
CA THR A 437 4.89 -3.21 6.79
C THR A 437 6.07 -2.55 7.50
N ALA A 438 5.96 -2.32 8.79
CA ALA A 438 7.05 -1.75 9.59
C ALA A 438 8.27 -2.70 9.65
N LEU A 439 8.03 -4.01 9.77
CA LEU A 439 9.08 -5.02 9.78
C LEU A 439 9.87 -5.03 8.46
N GLY A 440 9.19 -4.84 7.32
CA GLY A 440 9.86 -4.72 6.02
C GLY A 440 10.81 -3.54 5.96
N ALA A 441 10.40 -2.37 6.46
CA ALA A 441 11.28 -1.21 6.57
C ALA A 441 12.46 -1.45 7.52
N ALA A 442 12.22 -2.12 8.64
CA ALA A 442 13.28 -2.53 9.57
C ALA A 442 14.29 -3.46 8.90
N TYR A 443 13.82 -4.47 8.16
CA TYR A 443 14.70 -5.39 7.44
C TYR A 443 15.59 -4.68 6.43
N LEU A 444 15.03 -3.75 5.64
CA LEU A 444 15.79 -2.97 4.67
C LEU A 444 16.89 -2.14 5.34
N ALA A 445 16.57 -1.46 6.44
CA ALA A 445 17.54 -0.70 7.21
C ALA A 445 18.59 -1.60 7.87
N GLY A 446 18.19 -2.72 8.43
CA GLY A 446 19.08 -3.69 9.06
C GLY A 446 20.02 -4.38 8.07
N LEU A 447 19.57 -4.65 6.83
CA LEU A 447 20.44 -5.16 5.75
C LEU A 447 21.53 -4.15 5.40
N ALA A 448 21.18 -2.87 5.27
CA ALA A 448 22.14 -1.82 4.93
C ALA A 448 23.20 -1.58 6.03
N THR A 449 22.88 -1.92 7.28
CA THR A 449 23.77 -1.72 8.44
C THR A 449 24.34 -3.01 9.02
N GLY A 450 24.01 -4.17 8.42
CA GLY A 450 24.55 -5.47 8.81
C GLY A 450 23.95 -6.05 10.09
N VAL A 451 22.75 -5.62 10.51
CA VAL A 451 21.98 -6.28 11.59
C VAL A 451 21.54 -7.67 11.14
N TRP A 452 21.08 -7.78 9.90
CA TRP A 452 20.85 -9.03 9.20
C TRP A 452 21.80 -9.11 8.00
N LYS A 453 22.33 -10.31 7.77
CA LYS A 453 23.33 -10.55 6.73
C LYS A 453 22.73 -10.51 5.33
N ASP A 454 21.60 -11.19 5.14
CA ASP A 454 20.98 -11.39 3.84
C ASP A 454 19.49 -11.76 3.95
N ARG A 455 18.83 -11.95 2.81
CA ARG A 455 17.42 -12.35 2.74
C ARG A 455 17.16 -13.76 3.26
N ASP A 456 18.14 -14.65 3.21
CA ASP A 456 17.97 -16.02 3.67
C ASP A 456 17.90 -16.07 5.21
N GLU A 457 18.70 -15.24 5.88
CA GLU A 457 18.59 -15.04 7.33
C GLU A 457 17.21 -14.46 7.69
N ILE A 458 16.76 -13.40 7.02
CA ILE A 458 15.43 -12.82 7.24
C ILE A 458 14.33 -13.87 7.00
N ARG A 459 14.43 -14.65 5.93
CA ARG A 459 13.45 -15.72 5.63
C ARG A 459 13.41 -16.78 6.74
N SER A 460 14.53 -17.10 7.37
CA SER A 460 14.59 -18.06 8.47
C SER A 460 13.90 -17.56 9.74
N LEU A 461 13.78 -16.24 9.90
CA LEU A 461 13.07 -15.61 11.01
C LEU A 461 11.56 -15.52 10.78
N TRP A 462 11.10 -15.66 9.53
CA TRP A 462 9.67 -15.59 9.24
C TRP A 462 8.97 -16.85 9.75
N HIS A 463 8.04 -16.70 10.70
CA HIS A 463 7.29 -17.80 11.28
C HIS A 463 5.79 -17.65 10.97
N CYS A 464 5.20 -18.75 10.48
CA CYS A 464 3.77 -18.87 10.31
C CYS A 464 3.11 -19.08 11.68
N ASN A 465 2.20 -18.22 12.08
CA ASN A 465 1.36 -18.41 13.27
C ASN A 465 0.21 -19.37 12.99
N MET A 466 -0.40 -19.24 11.80
CA MET A 466 -1.55 -20.05 11.42
C MET A 466 -1.62 -20.27 9.91
N THR A 467 -1.82 -21.52 9.52
CA THR A 467 -2.10 -21.94 8.15
C THR A 467 -3.57 -22.33 8.05
N PHE A 468 -4.25 -21.71 7.09
CA PHE A 468 -5.60 -22.09 6.70
C PHE A 468 -5.51 -22.90 5.41
N THR A 469 -5.79 -24.19 5.51
CA THR A 469 -5.72 -25.11 4.37
C THR A 469 -7.11 -25.30 3.77
N PRO A 470 -7.24 -25.34 2.42
CA PRO A 470 -8.51 -25.56 1.77
C PRO A 470 -9.20 -26.84 2.23
N ALA A 471 -10.46 -26.73 2.59
CA ALA A 471 -11.30 -27.85 3.02
C ALA A 471 -12.60 -27.98 2.21
N MET A 472 -12.94 -26.97 1.41
CA MET A 472 -14.17 -26.94 0.61
C MET A 472 -14.06 -27.87 -0.62
N PRO A 473 -15.07 -28.71 -0.87
CA PRO A 473 -15.12 -29.53 -2.09
C PRO A 473 -15.12 -28.65 -3.37
N GLU A 474 -14.45 -29.12 -4.40
CA GLU A 474 -14.32 -28.40 -5.69
C GLU A 474 -15.68 -28.02 -6.31
N ALA A 475 -16.67 -28.91 -6.24
CA ALA A 475 -18.02 -28.63 -6.77
C ALA A 475 -18.69 -27.47 -6.05
N GLU A 476 -18.50 -27.36 -4.73
CA GLU A 476 -19.03 -26.26 -3.92
C GLU A 476 -18.29 -24.95 -4.22
N ARG A 477 -16.98 -24.97 -4.28
CA ARG A 477 -16.16 -23.84 -4.68
C ARG A 477 -16.57 -23.28 -6.04
N ALA A 478 -16.70 -24.15 -7.04
CA ALA A 478 -17.13 -23.77 -8.38
C ALA A 478 -18.55 -23.17 -8.40
N ARG A 479 -19.48 -23.73 -7.62
CA ARG A 479 -20.83 -23.20 -7.45
C ARG A 479 -20.83 -21.78 -6.87
N LEU A 480 -20.05 -21.57 -5.82
CA LEU A 480 -19.96 -20.27 -5.14
C LEU A 480 -19.32 -19.19 -6.03
N LEU A 481 -18.22 -19.52 -6.72
CA LEU A 481 -17.59 -18.60 -7.67
C LEU A 481 -18.50 -18.26 -8.86
N SER A 482 -19.25 -19.25 -9.39
CA SER A 482 -20.23 -18.99 -10.44
C SER A 482 -21.34 -18.04 -9.97
N GLY A 483 -21.83 -18.22 -8.73
CA GLY A 483 -22.79 -17.33 -8.11
C GLY A 483 -22.24 -15.92 -7.91
N TRP A 484 -20.99 -15.79 -7.47
CA TRP A 484 -20.30 -14.52 -7.33
C TRP A 484 -20.20 -13.75 -8.65
N HIS A 485 -19.68 -14.39 -9.70
CA HIS A 485 -19.55 -13.75 -11.02
C HIS A 485 -20.92 -13.34 -11.60
N LYS A 486 -21.97 -14.14 -11.35
CA LYS A 486 -23.33 -13.78 -11.72
C LYS A 486 -23.82 -12.54 -10.95
N ALA A 487 -23.49 -12.44 -9.66
CA ALA A 487 -23.84 -11.29 -8.82
C ALA A 487 -23.13 -10.02 -9.29
N VAL A 488 -21.82 -10.10 -9.58
CA VAL A 488 -21.04 -8.99 -10.15
C VAL A 488 -21.72 -8.49 -11.44
N GLY A 489 -22.09 -9.37 -12.36
CA GLY A 489 -22.78 -8.96 -13.57
C GLY A 489 -24.16 -8.31 -13.36
N ARG A 490 -24.74 -8.39 -12.13
CA ARG A 490 -25.98 -7.68 -11.76
C ARG A 490 -25.74 -6.29 -11.17
N SER A 491 -24.51 -6.03 -10.72
CA SER A 491 -24.10 -4.74 -10.17
C SER A 491 -23.44 -3.83 -11.20
N SER A 492 -23.02 -4.39 -12.33
CA SER A 492 -22.32 -3.68 -13.40
C SER A 492 -23.22 -2.65 -14.07
N ASP A 493 -22.60 -1.54 -14.50
CA ASP A 493 -23.25 -0.46 -15.30
C ASP A 493 -24.58 0.03 -14.68
N TRP A 494 -24.62 0.13 -13.37
CA TRP A 494 -25.84 0.50 -12.63
C TRP A 494 -26.12 2.01 -12.61
N ALA A 495 -25.08 2.83 -12.49
CA ALA A 495 -25.23 4.30 -12.43
C ALA A 495 -25.39 4.88 -13.84
N GLU A 496 -26.14 5.97 -13.95
CA GLU A 496 -26.24 6.74 -15.19
C GLU A 496 -24.89 7.34 -15.59
N HIS A 497 -24.61 7.38 -16.92
CA HIS A 497 -23.38 7.92 -17.51
C HIS A 497 -23.36 9.44 -17.53
#